data_68a5014907d76b92290311f7a92bb353
#
_entry.id   68a5014907d76b92290311f7a92bb353
#
_cell.length_a   1.000
_cell.length_b   1.000
_cell.length_c   1.000
_cell.angle_alpha   90.00
_cell.angle_beta   90.00
_cell.angle_gamma   90.00
#
_symmetry.space_group_name_H-M   'P 1'
#
loop_
_entity.id
_entity.type
_entity.pdbx_description
1 polymer ?
#
loop_
_entity_poly.entity_id
_entity_poly.type
_entity_poly.pdbx_seq_one_letter_code
_entity_poly.pdbx_strand_id
1 'polypeptide(L)'
;MRQPRPAARILLTNAEGRILLFRFTPDDRPPFWCTPGGAVDPGESYEAAAARELIEETGLVLDPGPEVARREVNFLTLEQVEVTADERYFRIETQTADIDTSGHTDLERRVMREWRWFDRAEIPYHDEAIFPADLLALLEATDDER
;
A
#
# COMPACT_ATOMS: atom_id res chain seq x y z
N MET A 1 12.67 -3.57 -21.88
CA MET A 1 11.58 -4.50 -21.56
C MET A 1 11.25 -4.41 -20.07
N ARG A 2 9.97 -4.32 -19.74
CA ARG A 2 9.55 -4.26 -18.34
C ARG A 2 9.49 -5.66 -17.75
N GLN A 3 9.91 -5.77 -16.49
CA GLN A 3 9.82 -7.03 -15.77
C GLN A 3 8.46 -7.16 -15.09
N PRO A 4 7.86 -8.35 -15.04
CA PRO A 4 6.65 -8.55 -14.27
C PRO A 4 6.93 -8.41 -12.77
N ARG A 5 6.00 -7.79 -12.04
CA ARG A 5 6.13 -7.61 -10.60
C ARG A 5 4.78 -7.85 -9.93
N PRO A 6 4.51 -9.08 -9.50
CA PRO A 6 3.31 -9.31 -8.69
C PRO A 6 3.47 -8.60 -7.34
N ALA A 7 2.42 -7.92 -6.91
CA ALA A 7 2.44 -7.16 -5.68
C ALA A 7 1.10 -7.25 -4.96
N ALA A 8 1.15 -7.26 -3.64
CA ALA A 8 -0.03 -7.20 -2.79
C ALA A 8 -0.10 -5.81 -2.17
N ARG A 9 -1.26 -5.17 -2.27
CA ARG A 9 -1.51 -3.83 -1.72
C ARG A 9 -2.65 -3.88 -0.72
N ILE A 10 -2.60 -3.02 0.28
CA ILE A 10 -3.54 -3.09 1.40
C ILE A 10 -4.31 -1.78 1.50
N LEU A 11 -5.64 -1.90 1.45
CA LEU A 11 -6.54 -0.79 1.76
C LEU A 11 -6.86 -0.92 3.26
N LEU A 12 -6.00 -0.33 4.08
CA LEU A 12 -6.12 -0.43 5.54
C LEU A 12 -6.89 0.78 6.07
N THR A 13 -8.07 0.50 6.63
CA THR A 13 -8.91 1.55 7.22
C THR A 13 -9.05 1.34 8.72
N ASN A 14 -9.20 2.45 9.45
CA ASN A 14 -9.43 2.42 10.89
C ASN A 14 -10.91 2.57 11.23
N ALA A 15 -11.22 2.66 12.53
CA ALA A 15 -12.60 2.74 13.01
C ALA A 15 -13.34 3.99 12.50
N GLU A 16 -12.61 5.08 12.19
CA GLU A 16 -13.19 6.31 11.66
C GLU A 16 -13.28 6.31 10.14
N GLY A 17 -12.92 5.21 9.48
CA GLY A 17 -12.94 5.11 8.03
C GLY A 17 -11.77 5.79 7.32
N ARG A 18 -10.74 6.19 8.05
CA ARG A 18 -9.55 6.79 7.46
C ARG A 18 -8.64 5.71 6.90
N ILE A 19 -7.90 6.07 5.85
CA ILE A 19 -6.99 5.16 5.16
C ILE A 19 -5.54 5.45 5.53
N LEU A 20 -4.77 4.38 5.79
CA LEU A 20 -3.34 4.53 6.07
C LEU A 20 -2.54 4.65 4.79
N LEU A 21 -1.73 5.69 4.71
CA LEU A 21 -0.78 5.86 3.61
C LEU A 21 0.61 6.16 4.16
N PHE A 22 1.63 5.69 3.43
CA PHE A 22 3.02 5.98 3.71
C PHE A 22 3.54 7.02 2.73
N ARG A 23 4.34 7.95 3.23
CA ARG A 23 4.96 8.98 2.39
C ARG A 23 6.35 8.53 1.98
N PHE A 24 6.59 8.55 0.68
CA PHE A 24 7.87 8.18 0.09
C PHE A 24 8.62 9.44 -0.35
N THR A 25 9.90 9.52 0.00
CA THR A 25 10.75 10.65 -0.38
C THR A 25 12.01 10.13 -1.08
N PRO A 26 11.85 9.56 -2.30
CA PRO A 26 13.02 9.09 -3.06
C PRO A 26 13.83 10.26 -3.61
N ASP A 27 15.09 9.99 -3.97
CA ASP A 27 15.98 11.04 -4.48
C ASP A 27 15.70 11.42 -5.93
N ASP A 28 15.06 10.51 -6.70
CA ASP A 28 14.94 10.62 -8.15
C ASP A 28 13.58 11.15 -8.63
N ARG A 29 12.66 11.45 -7.72
CA ARG A 29 11.30 11.89 -8.09
C ARG A 29 10.66 12.65 -6.92
N PRO A 30 9.58 13.41 -7.18
CA PRO A 30 8.89 14.11 -6.10
C PRO A 30 8.32 13.18 -5.05
N PRO A 31 8.13 13.67 -3.81
CA PRO A 31 7.47 12.88 -2.78
C PRO A 31 6.07 12.43 -3.20
N PHE A 32 5.68 11.24 -2.75
CA PHE A 32 4.35 10.71 -3.01
C PHE A 32 3.90 9.82 -1.85
N TRP A 33 2.60 9.58 -1.79
CA TRP A 33 1.97 8.71 -0.79
C TRP A 33 1.46 7.45 -1.46
N CYS A 34 1.52 6.35 -0.74
CA CYS A 34 1.11 5.05 -1.30
C CYS A 34 0.52 4.15 -0.22
N THR A 35 -0.39 3.27 -0.62
CA THR A 35 -0.93 2.24 0.26
C THR A 35 0.17 1.29 0.72
N PRO A 36 0.03 0.68 1.92
CA PRO A 36 0.96 -0.36 2.35
C PRO A 36 0.98 -1.54 1.38
N GLY A 37 2.07 -2.27 1.36
CA GLY A 37 2.21 -3.47 0.56
C GLY A 37 3.55 -3.54 -0.14
N GLY A 38 3.72 -4.55 -0.96
CA GLY A 38 4.96 -4.76 -1.69
C GLY A 38 4.93 -6.00 -2.56
N ALA A 39 6.09 -6.35 -3.09
CA ALA A 39 6.23 -7.46 -4.01
C ALA A 39 5.89 -8.79 -3.35
N VAL A 40 5.31 -9.68 -4.13
CA VAL A 40 5.07 -11.08 -3.74
C VAL A 40 6.37 -11.85 -3.92
N ASP A 41 6.79 -12.57 -2.89
CA ASP A 41 8.01 -13.37 -2.96
C ASP A 41 7.77 -14.67 -3.76
N PRO A 42 8.81 -15.24 -4.36
CA PRO A 42 8.65 -16.49 -5.10
C PRO A 42 8.00 -17.60 -4.23
N GLY A 43 6.98 -18.24 -4.78
CA GLY A 43 6.25 -19.31 -4.08
C GLY A 43 5.22 -18.82 -3.08
N GLU A 44 5.10 -17.53 -2.89
CA GLU A 44 4.14 -16.93 -1.95
C GLU A 44 2.83 -16.62 -2.68
N SER A 45 1.69 -16.82 -2.01
CA SER A 45 0.41 -16.34 -2.56
C SER A 45 0.28 -14.82 -2.33
N TYR A 46 -0.63 -14.20 -3.07
CA TYR A 46 -0.92 -12.78 -2.84
C TYR A 46 -1.44 -12.53 -1.43
N GLU A 47 -2.27 -13.41 -0.92
CA GLU A 47 -2.81 -13.27 0.45
C GLU A 47 -1.71 -13.39 1.49
N ALA A 48 -0.78 -14.33 1.32
CA ALA A 48 0.35 -14.47 2.22
C ALA A 48 1.26 -13.24 2.17
N ALA A 49 1.48 -12.70 0.96
CA ALA A 49 2.27 -11.47 0.80
C ALA A 49 1.59 -10.30 1.50
N ALA A 50 0.27 -10.17 1.37
CA ALA A 50 -0.47 -9.10 2.04
C ALA A 50 -0.32 -9.20 3.56
N ALA A 51 -0.47 -10.40 4.13
CA ALA A 51 -0.33 -10.61 5.57
C ALA A 51 1.09 -10.28 6.04
N ARG A 52 2.10 -10.74 5.29
CA ARG A 52 3.50 -10.49 5.61
C ARG A 52 3.84 -9.00 5.56
N GLU A 53 3.44 -8.33 4.46
CA GLU A 53 3.70 -6.90 4.29
C GLU A 53 3.00 -6.07 5.37
N LEU A 54 1.80 -6.46 5.76
CA LEU A 54 1.08 -5.77 6.82
C LEU A 54 1.87 -5.82 8.13
N ILE A 55 2.41 -6.98 8.48
CA ILE A 55 3.23 -7.14 9.68
C ILE A 55 4.52 -6.31 9.56
N GLU A 56 5.21 -6.41 8.43
CA GLU A 56 6.49 -5.72 8.23
C GLU A 56 6.33 -4.21 8.28
N GLU A 57 5.28 -3.67 7.68
CA GLU A 57 5.13 -2.23 7.56
C GLU A 57 4.35 -1.58 8.70
N THR A 58 3.44 -2.30 9.33
CA THR A 58 2.56 -1.72 10.35
C THR A 58 2.60 -2.43 11.71
N GLY A 59 3.17 -3.62 11.78
CA GLY A 59 3.16 -4.44 12.98
C GLY A 59 1.84 -5.14 13.24
N LEU A 60 0.84 -4.98 12.37
CA LEU A 60 -0.48 -5.55 12.57
C LEU A 60 -0.55 -6.98 12.06
N VAL A 61 -1.10 -7.88 12.88
CA VAL A 61 -1.31 -9.29 12.55
C VAL A 61 -2.81 -9.49 12.33
N LEU A 62 -3.24 -9.39 11.07
CA LEU A 62 -4.65 -9.49 10.70
C LEU A 62 -4.78 -10.36 9.45
N ASP A 63 -5.93 -11.02 9.32
CA ASP A 63 -6.24 -11.80 8.13
C ASP A 63 -6.58 -10.83 6.99
N PRO A 64 -5.89 -10.90 5.85
CA PRO A 64 -6.19 -10.00 4.74
C PRO A 64 -7.52 -10.28 4.05
N GLY A 65 -8.11 -11.46 4.26
CA GLY A 65 -9.32 -11.84 3.54
C GLY A 65 -9.07 -12.07 2.06
N PRO A 66 -10.14 -12.10 1.24
CA PRO A 66 -9.98 -12.30 -0.20
C PRO A 66 -9.51 -11.03 -0.91
N GLU A 67 -8.93 -11.22 -2.07
CA GLU A 67 -8.59 -10.12 -2.99
C GLU A 67 -9.88 -9.40 -3.40
N VAL A 68 -9.87 -8.07 -3.37
CA VAL A 68 -11.05 -7.26 -3.69
C VAL A 68 -10.92 -6.45 -4.98
N ALA A 69 -9.70 -6.27 -5.50
CA ALA A 69 -9.46 -5.50 -6.72
C ALA A 69 -8.10 -5.82 -7.32
N ARG A 70 -7.93 -5.51 -8.61
CA ARG A 70 -6.68 -5.66 -9.34
C ARG A 70 -6.39 -4.41 -10.15
N ARG A 71 -5.09 -4.09 -10.28
CA ARG A 71 -4.63 -3.03 -11.17
C ARG A 71 -3.33 -3.47 -11.82
N GLU A 72 -3.16 -3.13 -13.11
CA GLU A 72 -1.90 -3.31 -13.79
C GLU A 72 -1.27 -1.93 -13.97
N VAL A 73 -0.06 -1.76 -13.47
CA VAL A 73 0.61 -0.45 -13.43
C VAL A 73 2.05 -0.59 -13.91
N ASN A 74 2.47 0.30 -14.79
CA ASN A 74 3.85 0.38 -15.25
C ASN A 74 4.55 1.49 -14.47
N PHE A 75 5.68 1.18 -13.85
CA PHE A 75 6.46 2.20 -13.14
C PHE A 75 7.91 1.79 -12.96
N LEU A 76 8.71 2.76 -12.52
CA LEU A 76 10.10 2.55 -12.13
C LEU A 76 10.15 2.35 -10.63
N THR A 77 10.70 1.21 -10.19
CA THR A 77 10.81 0.93 -8.75
C THR A 77 11.83 1.86 -8.08
N LEU A 78 11.82 1.89 -6.75
CA LEU A 78 12.83 2.64 -5.98
C LEU A 78 14.25 2.10 -6.24
N GLU A 79 14.36 0.85 -6.69
CA GLU A 79 15.63 0.20 -7.03
C GLU A 79 16.01 0.37 -8.50
N GLN A 80 15.31 1.28 -9.22
CA GLN A 80 15.60 1.65 -10.60
C GLN A 80 15.35 0.54 -11.62
N VAL A 81 14.36 -0.32 -11.35
CA VAL A 81 13.93 -1.37 -12.27
C VAL A 81 12.57 -1.00 -12.86
N GLU A 82 12.46 -1.02 -14.18
CA GLU A 82 11.17 -0.80 -14.85
C GLU A 82 10.33 -2.08 -14.77
N VAL A 83 9.10 -1.96 -14.29
CA VAL A 83 8.22 -3.10 -14.06
C VAL A 83 6.83 -2.87 -14.62
N THR A 84 6.16 -3.98 -14.93
CA THR A 84 4.70 -4.04 -15.08
C THR A 84 4.20 -4.77 -13.83
N ALA A 85 3.56 -4.05 -12.94
CA ALA A 85 3.07 -4.60 -11.69
C ALA A 85 1.64 -5.13 -11.85
N ASP A 86 1.43 -6.37 -11.41
CA ASP A 86 0.10 -6.95 -11.23
C ASP A 86 -0.24 -6.73 -9.75
N GLU A 87 -0.92 -5.63 -9.45
CA GLU A 87 -1.24 -5.25 -8.09
C GLU A 87 -2.61 -5.77 -7.69
N ARG A 88 -2.65 -6.53 -6.61
CA ARG A 88 -3.89 -7.07 -6.06
C ARG A 88 -4.13 -6.48 -4.69
N TYR A 89 -5.36 -6.01 -4.48
CA TYR A 89 -5.73 -5.22 -3.31
C TYR A 89 -6.54 -6.04 -2.33
N PHE A 90 -6.24 -5.81 -1.04
CA PHE A 90 -6.91 -6.47 0.08
C PHE A 90 -7.48 -5.40 1.00
N ARG A 91 -8.76 -5.53 1.36
CA ARG A 91 -9.43 -4.59 2.24
C ARG A 91 -9.35 -5.08 3.68
N ILE A 92 -8.66 -4.32 4.52
CA ILE A 92 -8.42 -4.70 5.92
C ILE A 92 -8.86 -3.55 6.82
N GLU A 93 -9.56 -3.90 7.91
CA GLU A 93 -9.93 -2.92 8.93
C GLU A 93 -9.17 -3.20 10.22
N THR A 94 -8.77 -2.14 10.91
CA THR A 94 -8.15 -2.25 12.22
C THR A 94 -8.86 -1.36 13.22
N GLN A 95 -8.88 -1.81 14.48
CA GLN A 95 -9.44 -1.01 15.58
C GLN A 95 -8.39 -0.11 16.22
N THR A 96 -7.11 -0.36 15.94
CA THR A 96 -6.03 0.47 16.48
C THR A 96 -5.52 1.46 15.42
N ALA A 97 -5.10 2.63 15.90
CA ALA A 97 -4.40 3.61 15.06
C ALA A 97 -2.88 3.52 15.23
N ASP A 98 -2.39 2.67 16.11
CA ASP A 98 -0.97 2.54 16.42
C ASP A 98 -0.26 1.69 15.37
N ILE A 99 0.81 2.26 14.80
CA ILE A 99 1.59 1.61 13.74
C ILE A 99 3.02 1.40 14.26
N ASP A 100 3.51 0.17 14.11
CA ASP A 100 4.87 -0.18 14.47
C ASP A 100 5.69 -0.38 13.19
N THR A 101 6.63 0.52 12.95
CA THR A 101 7.45 0.51 11.74
C THR A 101 8.80 -0.19 11.94
N SER A 102 9.00 -0.88 13.04
CA SER A 102 10.29 -1.53 13.35
C SER A 102 10.66 -2.64 12.35
N GLY A 103 9.69 -3.19 11.62
CA GLY A 103 9.92 -4.19 10.59
C GLY A 103 10.31 -3.65 9.22
N HIS A 104 10.43 -2.33 9.06
CA HIS A 104 10.81 -1.74 7.78
C HIS A 104 12.23 -2.16 7.38
N THR A 105 12.44 -2.31 6.07
CA THR A 105 13.76 -2.55 5.51
C THR A 105 14.62 -1.28 5.61
N ASP A 106 15.92 -1.40 5.38
CA ASP A 106 16.82 -0.24 5.40
C ASP A 106 16.43 0.78 4.32
N LEU A 107 16.03 0.31 3.14
CA LEU A 107 15.56 1.20 2.07
C LEU A 107 14.30 1.93 2.50
N GLU A 108 13.34 1.22 3.07
CA GLU A 108 12.09 1.83 3.56
C GLU A 108 12.34 2.87 4.65
N ARG A 109 13.28 2.60 5.56
CA ARG A 109 13.63 3.57 6.61
C ARG A 109 14.21 4.85 6.05
N ARG A 110 14.90 4.79 4.91
CA ARG A 110 15.46 5.98 4.27
C ARG A 110 14.41 6.79 3.54
N VAL A 111 13.48 6.13 2.84
CA VAL A 111 12.58 6.80 1.90
C VAL A 111 11.12 6.80 2.34
N MET A 112 10.76 6.01 3.34
CA MET A 112 9.38 5.86 3.81
C MET A 112 9.32 6.20 5.30
N ARG A 113 9.55 7.49 5.62
CA ARG A 113 9.72 7.94 7.01
C ARG A 113 8.43 8.40 7.68
N GLU A 114 7.41 8.70 6.89
CA GLU A 114 6.16 9.23 7.41
C GLU A 114 5.02 8.31 7.07
N TRP A 115 4.04 8.26 7.95
CA TRP A 115 2.76 7.63 7.68
C TRP A 115 1.68 8.49 8.28
N ARG A 116 0.46 8.39 7.72
CA ARG A 116 -0.67 9.16 8.22
C ARG A 116 -1.98 8.47 7.87
N TRP A 117 -2.94 8.59 8.76
CA TRP A 117 -4.33 8.22 8.49
C TRP A 117 -4.99 9.37 7.76
N PHE A 118 -5.34 9.14 6.50
CA PHE A 118 -5.97 10.17 5.67
C PHE A 118 -7.48 10.09 5.79
N ASP A 119 -8.12 11.25 5.98
CA ASP A 119 -9.55 11.38 5.77
C ASP A 119 -9.83 11.28 4.28
N ARG A 120 -10.84 10.50 3.87
CA ARG A 120 -11.16 10.33 2.44
C ARG A 120 -11.42 11.65 1.75
N ALA A 121 -12.03 12.61 2.45
CA ALA A 121 -12.37 13.91 1.87
C ALA A 121 -11.14 14.72 1.46
N GLU A 122 -9.98 14.48 2.07
CA GLU A 122 -8.77 15.24 1.74
C GLU A 122 -8.00 14.66 0.55
N ILE A 123 -8.26 13.41 0.18
CA ILE A 123 -7.50 12.73 -0.87
C ILE A 123 -7.53 13.49 -2.20
N PRO A 124 -8.71 13.94 -2.72
CA PRO A 124 -8.74 14.64 -4.01
C PRO A 124 -8.05 15.99 -4.00
N TYR A 125 -7.80 16.57 -2.84
CA TYR A 125 -7.25 17.93 -2.71
C TYR A 125 -5.83 17.96 -2.19
N HIS A 126 -5.20 16.80 -2.01
CA HIS A 126 -3.83 16.73 -1.51
C HIS A 126 -2.86 17.18 -2.61
N ASP A 127 -1.85 17.97 -2.26
CA ASP A 127 -0.92 18.54 -3.22
C ASP A 127 0.21 17.61 -3.66
N GLU A 128 0.45 16.54 -2.91
CA GLU A 128 1.40 15.50 -3.35
C GLU A 128 0.63 14.33 -3.98
N ALA A 129 1.28 13.62 -4.89
CA ALA A 129 0.64 12.48 -5.56
C ALA A 129 0.29 11.39 -4.56
N ILE A 130 -0.85 10.75 -4.77
CA ILE A 130 -1.32 9.61 -3.98
C ILE A 130 -1.57 8.44 -4.92
N PHE A 131 -1.02 7.27 -4.59
CA PHE A 131 -1.20 6.06 -5.39
C PHE A 131 -1.90 4.98 -4.58
N PRO A 132 -2.82 4.20 -5.18
CA PRO A 132 -3.18 4.27 -6.60
C PRO A 132 -3.94 5.56 -6.93
N ALA A 133 -3.85 5.99 -8.18
CA ALA A 133 -4.47 7.25 -8.61
C ALA A 133 -5.99 7.27 -8.42
N ASP A 134 -6.63 6.10 -8.46
CA ASP A 134 -8.07 5.94 -8.27
C ASP A 134 -8.43 5.46 -6.85
N LEU A 135 -7.60 5.79 -5.85
CA LEU A 135 -7.77 5.28 -4.48
C LEU A 135 -9.16 5.51 -3.91
N LEU A 136 -9.71 6.71 -4.09
CA LEU A 136 -11.03 7.03 -3.53
C LEU A 136 -12.13 6.16 -4.15
N ALA A 137 -12.12 6.00 -5.48
CA ALA A 137 -13.07 5.13 -6.17
C ALA A 137 -12.89 3.68 -5.73
N LEU A 138 -11.66 3.25 -5.51
CA LEU A 138 -11.36 1.88 -5.07
C LEU A 138 -11.89 1.63 -3.66
N LEU A 139 -11.75 2.60 -2.76
CA LEU A 139 -12.31 2.50 -1.41
C LEU A 139 -13.83 2.40 -1.46
N GLU A 140 -14.48 3.24 -2.25
CA GLU A 140 -15.94 3.21 -2.39
C GLU A 140 -16.43 1.88 -2.97
N ALA A 141 -15.73 1.37 -4.00
CA ALA A 141 -16.10 0.12 -4.64
C ALA A 141 -15.95 -1.10 -3.72
N THR A 142 -15.04 -1.03 -2.75
CA THR A 142 -14.74 -2.15 -1.86
C THR A 142 -15.34 -2.02 -0.46
N ASP A 143 -16.07 -0.96 -0.18
CA ASP A 143 -16.68 -0.75 1.14
C ASP A 143 -17.60 -1.90 1.57
N ASP A 144 -18.29 -2.52 0.65
CA ASP A 144 -19.23 -3.61 0.94
C ASP A 144 -18.59 -5.00 0.94
N GLU A 145 -17.29 -5.10 0.71
CA GLU A 145 -16.58 -6.38 0.59
C GLU A 145 -15.78 -6.78 1.82
N ARG A 146 -16.08 -6.19 2.94
CA ARG A 146 -15.41 -6.47 4.21
C ARG A 146 -15.97 -7.69 4.91
#